data_82807993ade4cae2aa974b40c22d21a7
#
_entry.id   82807993ade4cae2aa974b40c22d21a7
#
_cell.length_a   1.000
_cell.length_b   1.000
_cell.length_c   1.000
_cell.angle_alpha   90.00
_cell.angle_beta   90.00
_cell.angle_gamma   90.00
#
_symmetry.space_group_name_H-M   'P 1'
#
loop_
_entity.id
_entity.type
_entity.pdbx_description
1 polymer ?
#
loop_
_entity_poly.entity_id
_entity_poly.type
_entity_poly.pdbx_seq_one_letter_code
_entity_poly.pdbx_strand_id
1 'polypeptide(L)'
;MTIFLVGSCSFTAANLDPKRLNRQIQECGWLINMVEGTGKWKNHPCNFMYKDHIDWVKKYRDCLVAYKNKDFDKCLELSDEAELIKPSFICDELFINFKQRLYEKDPVIYDRWSHLGGTTANYYFVDGNWWKYENGKKEIVDKINIKYS
;
A
#
# COMPACT_ATOMS: atom_id res chain seq x y z
N MET A 1 6.92 -7.58 -2.21
CA MET A 1 6.24 -6.99 -1.05
C MET A 1 5.81 -5.56 -1.37
N THR A 2 4.58 -5.23 -1.07
CA THR A 2 4.01 -3.92 -1.38
C THR A 2 2.90 -3.59 -0.38
N ILE A 3 2.87 -2.35 0.10
CA ILE A 3 1.76 -1.84 0.91
C ILE A 3 0.78 -1.15 -0.04
N PHE A 4 -0.32 -1.80 -0.38
CA PHE A 4 -1.37 -1.25 -1.23
C PHE A 4 -2.22 -0.27 -0.44
N LEU A 5 -2.43 0.92 -0.99
CA LEU A 5 -3.30 1.94 -0.43
C LEU A 5 -4.10 2.58 -1.56
N VAL A 6 -5.41 2.54 -1.45
CA VAL A 6 -6.30 3.14 -2.45
C VAL A 6 -7.12 4.30 -1.88
N GLY A 7 -6.80 4.70 -0.67
CA GLY A 7 -7.42 5.76 0.10
C GLY A 7 -7.04 5.61 1.56
N SER A 8 -7.94 5.93 2.48
CA SER A 8 -7.73 5.66 3.91
C SER A 8 -7.53 4.16 4.16
N CYS A 9 -7.07 3.80 5.34
CA CYS A 9 -6.87 2.40 5.71
C CYS A 9 -8.19 1.61 5.64
N SER A 10 -9.28 2.17 6.16
CA SER A 10 -10.60 1.52 6.12
C SER A 10 -11.15 1.40 4.70
N PHE A 11 -10.98 2.43 3.88
CA PHE A 11 -11.38 2.39 2.48
C PHE A 11 -10.60 1.32 1.73
N THR A 12 -9.30 1.23 1.98
CA THR A 12 -8.45 0.19 1.36
C THR A 12 -8.91 -1.20 1.78
N ALA A 13 -9.15 -1.42 3.09
CA ALA A 13 -9.64 -2.70 3.58
C ALA A 13 -10.94 -3.13 2.88
N ALA A 14 -11.88 -2.20 2.72
CA ALA A 14 -13.18 -2.46 2.09
C ALA A 14 -13.08 -2.73 0.59
N ASN A 15 -12.01 -2.28 -0.07
CA ASN A 15 -11.86 -2.38 -1.51
C ASN A 15 -10.92 -3.48 -1.98
N LEU A 16 -10.17 -4.12 -1.09
CA LEU A 16 -9.39 -5.29 -1.45
C LEU A 16 -10.26 -6.54 -1.44
N ASP A 17 -10.09 -7.40 -2.44
CA ASP A 17 -10.72 -8.72 -2.43
C ASP A 17 -10.14 -9.56 -1.28
N PRO A 18 -10.85 -10.61 -0.81
CA PRO A 18 -10.42 -11.38 0.35
C PRO A 18 -9.00 -11.95 0.25
N LYS A 19 -8.61 -12.41 -0.92
CA LYS A 19 -7.27 -12.96 -1.15
C LYS A 19 -6.19 -11.89 -0.95
N ARG A 20 -6.39 -10.71 -1.53
CA ARG A 20 -5.43 -9.61 -1.42
C ARG A 20 -5.47 -8.94 -0.04
N LEU A 21 -6.62 -8.93 0.62
CA LEU A 21 -6.72 -8.48 2.00
C LEU A 21 -5.84 -9.35 2.92
N ASN A 22 -5.97 -10.67 2.83
CA ASN A 22 -5.16 -11.61 3.59
C ASN A 22 -3.66 -11.46 3.28
N ARG A 23 -3.32 -11.31 2.00
CA ARG A 23 -1.93 -11.11 1.58
C ARG A 23 -1.37 -9.82 2.14
N GLN A 24 -2.15 -8.76 2.16
CA GLN A 24 -1.72 -7.47 2.68
C GLN A 24 -1.46 -7.52 4.19
N ILE A 25 -2.32 -8.19 4.95
CA ILE A 25 -2.09 -8.43 6.38
C ILE A 25 -0.76 -9.14 6.59
N GLN A 26 -0.48 -10.16 5.79
CA GLN A 26 0.76 -10.92 5.86
C GLN A 26 1.98 -10.06 5.51
N GLU A 27 1.90 -9.25 4.46
CA GLU A 27 2.99 -8.37 4.05
C GLU A 27 3.29 -7.29 5.08
N CYS A 28 2.28 -6.73 5.73
CA CYS A 28 2.47 -5.82 6.85
C CYS A 28 3.24 -6.50 7.99
N GLY A 29 2.90 -7.75 8.30
CA GLY A 29 3.62 -8.53 9.31
C GLY A 29 5.08 -8.74 8.96
N TRP A 30 5.37 -9.08 7.70
CA TRP A 30 6.74 -9.24 7.24
C TRP A 30 7.54 -7.95 7.33
N LEU A 31 6.94 -6.82 6.95
CA LEU A 31 7.58 -5.52 7.01
C LEU A 31 7.92 -5.14 8.46
N ILE A 32 7.00 -5.33 9.38
CA ILE A 32 7.21 -5.07 10.80
C ILE A 32 8.37 -5.92 11.33
N ASN A 33 8.38 -7.22 11.02
CA ASN A 33 9.44 -8.13 11.44
C ASN A 33 10.80 -7.74 10.87
N MET A 34 10.87 -7.28 9.63
CA MET A 34 12.12 -6.85 9.02
C MET A 34 12.70 -5.62 9.72
N VAL A 35 11.87 -4.65 10.05
CA VAL A 35 12.32 -3.44 10.74
C VAL A 35 12.72 -3.76 12.18
N GLU A 36 12.03 -4.68 12.84
CA GLU A 36 12.36 -5.13 14.19
C GLU A 36 13.55 -6.12 14.23
N GLY A 37 14.16 -6.41 13.07
CA GLY A 37 15.40 -7.17 12.99
C GLY A 37 15.27 -8.68 12.88
N THR A 38 14.05 -9.21 12.76
CA THR A 38 13.78 -10.65 12.74
C THR A 38 13.41 -11.19 11.37
N GLY A 39 13.25 -10.32 10.37
CA GLY A 39 12.74 -10.69 9.06
C GLY A 39 13.81 -10.92 8.01
N LYS A 40 13.36 -11.34 6.81
CA LYS A 40 14.20 -11.69 5.67
C LYS A 40 14.24 -10.55 4.65
N TRP A 41 14.09 -10.07 3.84
CA TRP A 41 14.10 -9.02 2.80
C TRP A 41 14.52 -7.64 3.31
N LYS A 42 15.63 -7.57 4.07
CA LYS A 42 16.10 -6.32 4.67
C LYS A 42 16.35 -5.19 3.67
N ASN A 43 16.68 -5.53 2.42
CA ASN A 43 17.02 -4.56 1.39
C ASN A 43 15.88 -4.27 0.42
N HIS A 44 14.64 -4.70 0.71
CA HIS A 44 13.51 -4.42 -0.16
C HIS A 44 13.11 -2.93 -0.07
N PRO A 45 12.79 -2.27 -1.20
CA PRO A 45 12.44 -0.84 -1.21
C PRO A 45 11.29 -0.49 -0.27
N CYS A 46 10.30 -1.37 -0.14
CA CYS A 46 9.17 -1.17 0.77
C CYS A 46 9.63 -1.06 2.23
N ASN A 47 10.65 -1.83 2.61
CA ASN A 47 11.23 -1.76 3.93
C ASN A 47 11.86 -0.37 4.19
N PHE A 48 12.66 0.12 3.26
CA PHE A 48 13.25 1.46 3.37
C PHE A 48 12.19 2.55 3.38
N MET A 49 11.12 2.40 2.61
CA MET A 49 10.02 3.36 2.55
C MET A 49 9.32 3.52 3.90
N TYR A 50 9.10 2.42 4.62
CA TYR A 50 8.29 2.41 5.84
C TYR A 50 9.06 2.21 7.14
N LYS A 51 10.38 2.06 7.10
CA LYS A 51 11.19 1.76 8.30
C LYS A 51 10.98 2.73 9.46
N ASP A 52 10.74 4.00 9.17
CA ASP A 52 10.54 5.05 10.18
C ASP A 52 9.05 5.28 10.49
N HIS A 53 8.16 4.44 9.93
CA HIS A 53 6.71 4.58 10.03
C HIS A 53 6.02 3.28 10.48
N ILE A 54 6.72 2.49 11.26
CA ILE A 54 6.20 1.17 11.69
C ILE A 54 4.95 1.29 12.55
N ASP A 55 4.81 2.36 13.33
CA ASP A 55 3.59 2.58 14.10
C ASP A 55 2.37 2.74 13.18
N TRP A 56 2.55 3.43 12.05
CA TRP A 56 1.50 3.53 11.04
C TRP A 56 1.21 2.17 10.39
N VAL A 57 2.24 1.41 10.04
CA VAL A 57 2.07 0.07 9.44
C VAL A 57 1.31 -0.86 10.38
N LYS A 58 1.59 -0.80 11.67
CA LYS A 58 0.86 -1.58 12.69
C LYS A 58 -0.62 -1.19 12.75
N LYS A 59 -0.92 0.11 12.71
CA LYS A 59 -2.31 0.60 12.67
C LYS A 59 -3.03 0.14 11.41
N TYR A 60 -2.37 0.22 10.27
CA TYR A 60 -2.91 -0.24 9.01
C TYR A 60 -3.21 -1.73 9.06
N ARG A 61 -2.26 -2.55 9.51
CA ARG A 61 -2.46 -3.99 9.67
C ARG A 61 -3.66 -4.29 10.57
N ASP A 62 -3.73 -3.64 11.73
CA ASP A 62 -4.80 -3.87 12.69
C ASP A 62 -6.16 -3.45 12.14
N CYS A 63 -6.19 -2.40 11.32
CA CYS A 63 -7.40 -1.99 10.59
C CYS A 63 -7.85 -3.08 9.61
N LEU A 64 -6.92 -3.66 8.84
CA LEU A 64 -7.21 -4.75 7.91
C LEU A 64 -7.74 -5.99 8.64
N VAL A 65 -7.13 -6.34 9.77
CA VAL A 65 -7.56 -7.48 10.59
C VAL A 65 -8.96 -7.24 11.16
N ALA A 66 -9.24 -6.04 11.66
CA ALA A 66 -10.56 -5.68 12.17
C ALA A 66 -11.63 -5.81 11.08
N TYR A 67 -11.34 -5.33 9.87
CA TYR A 67 -12.24 -5.48 8.73
C TYR A 67 -12.49 -6.95 8.39
N LYS A 68 -11.44 -7.75 8.33
CA LYS A 68 -11.54 -9.19 8.07
C LYS A 68 -12.43 -9.90 9.10
N ASN A 69 -12.34 -9.48 10.36
CA ASN A 69 -13.13 -10.04 11.46
C ASN A 69 -14.52 -9.41 11.57
N LYS A 70 -14.90 -8.53 10.63
CA LYS A 70 -16.19 -7.82 10.60
C LYS A 70 -16.40 -6.90 11.79
N ASP A 71 -15.33 -6.47 12.44
CA ASP A 71 -15.36 -5.44 13.46
C ASP A 71 -15.18 -4.07 12.81
N PHE A 72 -16.24 -3.60 12.17
CA PHE A 72 -16.18 -2.40 11.35
C PHE A 72 -15.98 -1.12 12.16
N ASP A 73 -16.51 -1.06 13.37
CA ASP A 73 -16.30 0.11 14.25
C ASP A 73 -14.82 0.22 14.63
N LYS A 74 -14.20 -0.90 14.98
CA LYS A 74 -12.77 -0.93 15.29
C LYS A 74 -11.92 -0.58 14.08
N CYS A 75 -12.29 -1.07 12.90
CA CYS A 75 -11.65 -0.75 11.65
C CYS A 75 -11.63 0.76 11.39
N LEU A 76 -12.77 1.43 11.54
CA LEU A 76 -12.89 2.88 11.34
C LEU A 76 -12.07 3.66 12.40
N GLU A 77 -12.12 3.25 13.66
CA GLU A 77 -11.35 3.86 14.72
C GLU A 77 -9.84 3.80 14.44
N LEU A 78 -9.34 2.63 14.07
CA LEU A 78 -7.93 2.44 13.73
C LEU A 78 -7.53 3.21 12.47
N SER A 79 -8.42 3.30 11.50
CA SER A 79 -8.20 4.09 10.29
C SER A 79 -8.03 5.59 10.61
N ASP A 80 -8.88 6.13 11.50
CA ASP A 80 -8.79 7.52 11.93
C ASP A 80 -7.49 7.78 12.72
N GLU A 81 -7.09 6.84 13.57
CA GLU A 81 -5.83 6.93 14.30
C GLU A 81 -4.63 6.90 13.34
N ALA A 82 -4.67 6.03 12.34
CA ALA A 82 -3.62 5.94 11.31
C ALA A 82 -3.50 7.24 10.51
N GLU A 83 -4.61 7.90 10.22
CA GLU A 83 -4.62 9.17 9.49
C GLU A 83 -3.81 10.25 10.22
N LEU A 84 -3.83 10.25 11.54
CA LEU A 84 -3.09 11.23 12.35
C LEU A 84 -1.57 11.04 12.29
N ILE A 85 -1.09 9.83 11.99
CA ILE A 85 0.34 9.50 11.98
C ILE A 85 0.80 9.02 10.61
N LYS A 86 0.02 9.23 9.56
CA LYS A 86 0.39 8.72 8.23
C LYS A 86 1.64 9.41 7.70
N PRO A 87 2.51 8.66 7.02
CA PRO A 87 3.67 9.22 6.35
C PRO A 87 3.29 10.31 5.34
N SER A 88 4.10 11.37 5.27
CA SER A 88 3.81 12.52 4.40
C SER A 88 3.89 12.20 2.91
N PHE A 89 4.59 11.13 2.52
CA PHE A 89 4.67 10.71 1.12
C PHE A 89 3.40 10.03 0.60
N ILE A 90 2.47 9.65 1.48
CA ILE A 90 1.19 9.08 1.06
C ILE A 90 0.34 10.20 0.47
N CYS A 91 0.00 10.07 -0.80
CA CYS A 91 -0.65 11.10 -1.61
C CYS A 91 -1.69 10.49 -2.55
N ASP A 92 -2.50 11.34 -3.17
CA ASP A 92 -3.57 10.92 -4.08
C ASP A 92 -3.03 10.17 -5.29
N GLU A 93 -1.89 10.60 -5.84
CA GLU A 93 -1.25 9.94 -6.97
C GLU A 93 -0.85 8.51 -6.65
N LEU A 94 -0.41 8.27 -5.41
CA LEU A 94 -0.08 6.92 -4.95
C LEU A 94 -1.34 6.05 -4.93
N PHE A 95 -2.47 6.57 -4.46
CA PHE A 95 -3.75 5.85 -4.46
C PHE A 95 -4.19 5.51 -5.87
N ILE A 96 -4.08 6.44 -6.80
CA ILE A 96 -4.44 6.19 -8.21
C ILE A 96 -3.53 5.12 -8.81
N ASN A 97 -2.23 5.20 -8.55
CA ASN A 97 -1.28 4.18 -9.01
C ASN A 97 -1.65 2.79 -8.51
N PHE A 98 -2.01 2.63 -7.24
CA PHE A 98 -2.41 1.33 -6.71
C PHE A 98 -3.73 0.83 -7.29
N LYS A 99 -4.70 1.72 -7.53
CA LYS A 99 -5.94 1.35 -8.22
C LYS A 99 -5.64 0.82 -9.62
N GLN A 100 -4.78 1.51 -10.37
CA GLN A 100 -4.37 1.07 -11.71
C GLN A 100 -3.65 -0.29 -11.66
N ARG A 101 -2.78 -0.50 -10.67
CA ARG A 101 -2.07 -1.77 -10.52
C ARG A 101 -3.01 -2.93 -10.19
N LEU A 102 -3.98 -2.70 -9.32
CA LEU A 102 -4.99 -3.70 -8.98
C LEU A 102 -5.86 -4.03 -10.20
N TYR A 103 -6.30 -3.03 -10.95
CA TYR A 103 -7.03 -3.23 -12.20
C TYR A 103 -6.21 -4.03 -13.21
N GLU A 104 -4.92 -3.73 -13.36
CA GLU A 104 -4.02 -4.46 -14.26
C GLU A 104 -3.92 -5.93 -13.87
N LYS A 105 -3.87 -6.22 -12.57
CA LYS A 105 -3.77 -7.61 -12.06
C LYS A 105 -5.06 -8.38 -12.21
N ASP A 106 -6.21 -7.74 -12.02
CA ASP A 106 -7.51 -8.40 -12.07
C ASP A 106 -8.59 -7.43 -12.54
N PRO A 107 -8.72 -7.26 -13.87
CA PRO A 107 -9.69 -6.33 -14.44
C PRO A 107 -11.15 -6.66 -14.13
N VAL A 108 -11.45 -7.91 -13.84
CA VAL A 108 -12.81 -8.35 -13.51
C VAL A 108 -13.19 -7.92 -12.10
N ILE A 109 -12.34 -8.24 -11.11
CA ILE A 109 -12.59 -7.88 -9.71
C ILE A 109 -12.58 -6.36 -9.53
N TYR A 110 -11.65 -5.66 -10.19
CA TYR A 110 -11.44 -4.21 -10.05
C TYR A 110 -11.99 -3.40 -11.22
N ASP A 111 -13.03 -3.90 -11.89
CA ASP A 111 -13.69 -3.26 -13.04
C ASP A 111 -14.13 -1.83 -12.74
N ARG A 112 -14.52 -1.51 -11.49
CA ARG A 112 -14.91 -0.15 -11.09
C ARG A 112 -13.81 0.90 -11.30
N TRP A 113 -12.55 0.47 -11.48
CA TRP A 113 -11.41 1.36 -11.76
C TRP A 113 -10.94 1.30 -13.21
N SER A 114 -11.71 0.67 -14.10
CA SER A 114 -11.38 0.55 -15.52
C SER A 114 -11.11 1.90 -16.20
N HIS A 115 -11.81 2.95 -15.76
CA HIS A 115 -11.66 4.30 -16.30
C HIS A 115 -10.27 4.90 -16.01
N LEU A 116 -9.54 4.37 -15.05
CA LEU A 116 -8.18 4.82 -14.74
C LEU A 116 -7.12 4.14 -15.62
N GLY A 117 -7.47 3.01 -16.26
CA GLY A 117 -6.53 2.17 -16.96
C GLY A 117 -5.65 1.35 -16.04
N GLY A 118 -4.77 0.53 -16.62
CA GLY A 118 -3.85 -0.32 -15.89
C GLY A 118 -2.42 0.23 -15.88
N THR A 119 -1.58 -0.30 -15.00
CA THR A 119 -0.15 -0.01 -14.97
C THR A 119 0.60 -1.13 -14.28
N THR A 120 1.85 -1.35 -14.70
CA THR A 120 2.80 -2.26 -14.02
C THR A 120 3.84 -1.49 -13.21
N ALA A 121 3.79 -0.15 -13.22
CA ALA A 121 4.75 0.68 -12.51
C ALA A 121 4.53 0.66 -11.01
N ASN A 122 5.62 0.46 -10.27
CA ASN A 122 5.66 0.52 -8.81
C ASN A 122 6.45 1.76 -8.38
N TYR A 123 5.98 2.44 -7.36
CA TYR A 123 6.67 3.61 -6.83
C TYR A 123 7.00 3.40 -5.35
N TYR A 124 8.24 3.71 -4.99
CA TYR A 124 8.72 3.68 -3.60
C TYR A 124 9.38 5.00 -3.26
N PHE A 125 9.07 5.52 -2.09
CA PHE A 125 9.69 6.75 -1.57
C PHE A 125 10.82 6.35 -0.61
N VAL A 126 12.06 6.58 -1.02
CA VAL A 126 13.25 6.16 -0.28
C VAL A 126 14.26 7.30 -0.22
N ASP A 127 14.70 7.64 0.97
CA ASP A 127 15.72 8.68 1.21
C ASP A 127 15.37 10.02 0.54
N GLY A 128 14.11 10.42 0.65
CA GLY A 128 13.63 11.70 0.11
C GLY A 128 13.36 11.73 -1.38
N ASN A 129 13.46 10.59 -2.06
CA ASN A 129 13.25 10.49 -3.51
C ASN A 129 12.20 9.46 -3.85
N TRP A 130 11.42 9.75 -4.91
CA TRP A 130 10.56 8.76 -5.54
C TRP A 130 11.38 7.90 -6.50
N TRP A 131 11.21 6.58 -6.38
CA TRP A 131 11.81 5.60 -7.27
C TRP A 131 10.70 4.87 -8.02
N LYS A 132 10.80 4.84 -9.34
CA LYS A 132 9.90 4.07 -10.20
C LYS A 132 10.56 2.75 -10.56
N TYR A 133 9.84 1.65 -10.32
CA TYR A 133 10.26 0.28 -10.66
C TYR A 133 9.30 -0.26 -11.71
N GLU A 134 9.81 -0.59 -12.88
CA GLU A 134 8.99 -1.17 -13.96
C GLU A 134 9.88 -1.99 -14.89
N ASN A 135 9.40 -3.20 -15.28
CA ASN A 135 10.09 -4.07 -16.24
C ASN A 135 11.56 -4.35 -15.87
N GLY A 136 11.84 -4.56 -14.59
CA GLY A 136 13.18 -4.84 -14.10
C GLY A 136 14.10 -3.63 -14.03
N LYS A 137 13.61 -2.44 -14.35
CA LYS A 137 14.37 -1.19 -14.30
C LYS A 137 13.91 -0.34 -13.14
N LYS A 138 14.85 0.42 -12.56
CA LYS A 138 14.53 1.40 -11.52
C LYS A 138 15.16 2.75 -11.87
N GLU A 139 14.43 3.83 -11.57
CA GLU A 139 14.91 5.18 -11.81
C GLU A 139 14.34 6.15 -10.78
N ILE A 140 15.10 7.20 -10.47
CA ILE A 140 14.62 8.31 -9.64
C ILE A 140 13.72 9.17 -10.52
N VAL A 141 12.55 9.56 -9.96
CA VAL A 141 11.60 10.45 -10.63
C VAL A 141 11.22 11.58 -9.66
N ASP A 142 10.80 12.72 -10.20
CA ASP A 142 10.41 13.87 -9.38
C ASP A 142 9.12 13.60 -8.60
N LYS A 143 8.21 12.86 -9.20
CA LYS A 143 6.89 12.55 -8.64
C LYS A 143 6.32 11.31 -9.31
N ILE A 144 5.26 10.77 -8.70
CA ILE A 144 4.47 9.72 -9.33
C ILE A 144 3.77 10.32 -10.55
N ASN A 145 4.02 9.73 -11.72
CA ASN A 145 3.45 10.18 -12.97
C ASN A 145 2.32 9.25 -13.39
N ILE A 146 1.09 9.72 -13.25
CA ILE A 146 -0.11 8.96 -13.61
C ILE A 146 -0.37 9.10 -15.10
N LYS A 147 -0.50 7.95 -15.77
CA LYS A 147 -0.91 7.88 -17.18
C LYS A 147 -2.23 7.13 -17.25
N TYR A 148 -3.25 7.79 -17.76
CA TYR A 148 -4.55 7.18 -18.01
C TYR A 148 -4.52 6.51 -19.39
N SER A 149 -4.99 5.28 -19.45
CA SER A 149 -5.01 4.53 -20.72
C SER A 149 -6.42 4.17 -21.16
#